data_d820b432eb7ab831673a1b7264f533e7
#
_entry.id   d820b432eb7ab831673a1b7264f533e7
#
_cell.length_a   1.000
_cell.length_b   1.000
_cell.length_c   1.000
_cell.angle_alpha   90.00
_cell.angle_beta   90.00
_cell.angle_gamma   90.00
#
_symmetry.space_group_name_H-M   'P 1'
#
loop_
_entity.id
_entity.type
_entity.pdbx_description
1 polymer ?
#
loop_
_entity_poly.entity_id
_entity_poly.type
_entity_poly.pdbx_seq_one_letter_code
_entity_poly.pdbx_strand_id
1 'polypeptide(L)'
;PGVLPQALEAGTLNGIGIVGLGAAIDFINTYGIDKIREQEMNLIEIFYKKIQKIQGIKIYHENQLDLTKQTAICSINLEEYDSGSVSDELMGRFQIQTRSGAHCAPLVHEHFGTIEQGMVRFSFGHETTMKEINQIINAVKTLAEE
;
A
#
# COMPACT_ATOMS: atom_id res chain seq x y z
N PRO A 1 0.55 -38.85 -12.39
CA PRO A 1 0.54 -38.96 -10.94
C PRO A 1 -0.72 -38.33 -10.37
N GLY A 2 -1.57 -39.17 -9.72
CA GLY A 2 -2.84 -38.76 -9.16
C GLY A 2 -2.87 -38.70 -7.63
N VAL A 3 -1.71 -38.76 -6.99
CA VAL A 3 -1.58 -38.80 -5.53
C VAL A 3 -1.10 -37.46 -5.01
N LEU A 4 -1.76 -36.93 -3.99
CA LEU A 4 -1.30 -35.72 -3.26
C LEU A 4 -0.17 -36.10 -2.28
N PRO A 5 0.82 -35.23 -2.09
CA PRO A 5 0.96 -33.88 -2.66
C PRO A 5 1.57 -33.81 -4.06
N GLN A 6 2.14 -34.90 -4.57
CA GLN A 6 2.91 -34.95 -5.81
C GLN A 6 2.15 -34.47 -7.06
N ALA A 7 0.83 -34.62 -7.05
CA ALA A 7 -0.05 -34.13 -8.12
C ALA A 7 -0.02 -32.59 -8.26
N LEU A 8 0.34 -31.86 -7.19
CA LEU A 8 0.43 -30.40 -7.17
C LEU A 8 1.87 -29.88 -7.37
N GLU A 9 2.85 -30.77 -7.47
CA GLU A 9 4.26 -30.43 -7.60
C GLU A 9 4.71 -30.50 -9.07
N ALA A 10 5.09 -29.38 -9.63
CA ALA A 10 5.52 -29.30 -11.04
C ALA A 10 7.02 -29.67 -11.26
N GLY A 11 7.76 -30.02 -10.21
CA GLY A 11 9.19 -30.32 -10.26
C GLY A 11 9.84 -30.29 -8.88
N THR A 12 11.16 -30.07 -8.82
CA THR A 12 11.90 -29.97 -7.56
C THR A 12 11.37 -28.80 -6.71
N LEU A 13 11.05 -29.09 -5.46
CA LEU A 13 10.54 -28.11 -4.53
C LEU A 13 11.56 -26.98 -4.28
N ASN A 14 11.07 -25.75 -4.14
CA ASN A 14 11.87 -24.62 -3.73
C ASN A 14 12.20 -24.68 -2.23
N GLY A 15 13.13 -25.54 -1.84
CA GLY A 15 13.52 -25.75 -0.44
C GLY A 15 13.98 -24.46 0.26
N ILE A 16 14.72 -23.61 -0.44
CA ILE A 16 15.18 -22.32 0.10
C ILE A 16 13.99 -21.41 0.40
N GLY A 17 13.02 -21.33 -0.50
CA GLY A 17 11.80 -20.55 -0.31
C GLY A 17 10.95 -21.08 0.84
N ILE A 18 10.86 -22.40 1.02
CA ILE A 18 10.12 -23.04 2.11
C ILE A 18 10.78 -22.69 3.47
N VAL A 19 12.10 -22.77 3.57
CA VAL A 19 12.84 -22.38 4.78
C VAL A 19 12.66 -20.89 5.07
N GLY A 20 12.72 -20.03 4.06
CA GLY A 20 12.47 -18.60 4.20
C GLY A 20 11.05 -18.29 4.69
N LEU A 21 10.04 -19.00 4.18
CA LEU A 21 8.67 -18.88 4.67
C LEU A 21 8.55 -19.31 6.15
N GLY A 22 9.22 -20.41 6.54
CA GLY A 22 9.28 -20.84 7.94
C GLY A 22 9.84 -19.74 8.84
N ALA A 23 10.98 -19.14 8.47
CA ALA A 23 11.60 -18.05 9.22
C ALA A 23 10.69 -16.82 9.32
N ALA A 24 9.95 -16.49 8.26
CA ALA A 24 8.98 -15.39 8.27
C ALA A 24 7.81 -15.66 9.23
N ILE A 25 7.31 -16.88 9.28
CA ILE A 25 6.26 -17.30 10.22
C ILE A 25 6.77 -17.21 11.67
N ASP A 26 7.99 -17.67 11.94
CA ASP A 26 8.61 -17.58 13.26
C ASP A 26 8.78 -16.13 13.72
N PHE A 27 9.18 -15.24 12.78
CA PHE A 27 9.24 -13.80 13.03
C PHE A 27 7.87 -13.24 13.43
N ILE A 28 6.82 -13.51 12.66
CA ILE A 28 5.46 -13.04 12.93
C ILE A 28 4.96 -13.56 14.29
N ASN A 29 5.19 -14.83 14.60
CA ASN A 29 4.79 -15.44 15.87
C ASN A 29 5.54 -14.81 17.06
N THR A 30 6.82 -14.48 16.89
CA THR A 30 7.66 -13.89 17.93
C THR A 30 7.34 -12.42 18.16
N TYR A 31 7.20 -11.65 17.08
CA TYR A 31 6.88 -10.22 17.13
C TYR A 31 5.43 -9.98 17.59
N GLY A 32 4.51 -10.77 17.08
CA GLY A 32 3.07 -10.75 17.34
C GLY A 32 2.28 -10.03 16.24
N ILE A 33 1.38 -10.76 15.61
CA ILE A 33 0.57 -10.23 14.50
C ILE A 33 -0.30 -9.03 14.92
N ASP A 34 -0.79 -9.02 16.15
CA ASP A 34 -1.61 -7.92 16.67
C ASP A 34 -0.78 -6.64 16.84
N LYS A 35 0.50 -6.75 17.23
CA LYS A 35 1.42 -5.60 17.31
C LYS A 35 1.75 -5.04 15.93
N ILE A 36 1.96 -5.92 14.94
CA ILE A 36 2.16 -5.52 13.55
C ILE A 36 0.95 -4.70 13.10
N ARG A 37 -0.25 -5.25 13.27
CA ARG A 37 -1.48 -4.58 12.90
C ARG A 37 -1.68 -3.25 13.62
N GLU A 38 -1.46 -3.19 14.93
CA GLU A 38 -1.58 -1.96 15.71
C GLU A 38 -0.67 -0.85 15.17
N GLN A 39 0.59 -1.18 14.89
CA GLN A 39 1.56 -0.24 14.33
C GLN A 39 1.12 0.24 12.95
N GLU A 40 0.75 -0.65 12.06
CA GLU A 40 0.28 -0.33 10.72
C GLU A 40 -0.99 0.54 10.75
N MET A 41 -1.94 0.24 11.62
CA MET A 41 -3.16 1.03 11.76
C MET A 41 -2.89 2.43 12.32
N ASN A 42 -1.96 2.57 13.24
CA ASN A 42 -1.53 3.88 13.73
C ASN A 42 -0.91 4.75 12.61
N LEU A 43 -0.07 4.15 11.77
CA LEU A 43 0.57 4.85 10.65
C LEU A 43 -0.46 5.32 9.62
N ILE A 44 -1.38 4.44 9.21
CA ILE A 44 -2.40 4.78 8.22
C ILE A 44 -3.38 5.83 8.75
N GLU A 45 -3.76 5.77 10.00
CA GLU A 45 -4.64 6.76 10.64
C GLU A 45 -4.01 8.16 10.63
N ILE A 46 -2.74 8.26 11.01
CA ILE A 46 -2.01 9.54 11.01
C ILE A 46 -1.85 10.06 9.59
N PHE A 47 -1.47 9.21 8.66
CA PHE A 47 -1.34 9.57 7.25
C PHE A 47 -2.67 10.09 6.71
N TYR A 48 -3.74 9.34 6.87
CA TYR A 48 -5.08 9.70 6.42
C TYR A 48 -5.54 11.04 6.99
N LYS A 49 -5.44 11.24 8.32
CA LYS A 49 -5.85 12.48 9.00
C LYS A 49 -5.11 13.73 8.51
N LYS A 50 -3.88 13.56 8.04
CA LYS A 50 -3.08 14.68 7.53
C LYS A 50 -3.34 14.92 6.05
N ILE A 51 -3.37 13.87 5.24
CA ILE A 51 -3.48 14.00 3.79
C ILE A 51 -4.87 14.50 3.35
N GLN A 52 -5.94 14.15 4.05
CA GLN A 52 -7.29 14.63 3.76
C GLN A 52 -7.47 16.15 3.89
N LYS A 53 -6.50 16.84 4.54
CA LYS A 53 -6.50 18.30 4.73
C LYS A 53 -5.77 19.04 3.62
N ILE A 54 -5.11 18.33 2.73
CA ILE A 54 -4.37 18.90 1.61
C ILE A 54 -5.38 19.14 0.48
N GLN A 55 -5.46 20.38 0.02
CA GLN A 55 -6.32 20.75 -1.10
C GLN A 55 -5.84 20.04 -2.39
N GLY A 56 -6.74 19.64 -3.26
CA GLY A 56 -6.41 18.93 -4.51
C GLY A 56 -6.23 17.42 -4.35
N ILE A 57 -6.28 16.88 -3.12
CA ILE A 57 -6.17 15.44 -2.88
C ILE A 57 -7.55 14.80 -2.82
N LYS A 58 -7.75 13.77 -3.62
CA LYS A 58 -8.89 12.85 -3.53
C LYS A 58 -8.44 11.53 -2.96
N ILE A 59 -9.05 11.11 -1.85
CA ILE A 59 -8.78 9.82 -1.20
C ILE A 59 -9.92 8.86 -1.56
N TYR A 60 -9.56 7.62 -1.92
CA TYR A 60 -10.51 6.59 -2.34
C TYR A 60 -10.74 5.58 -1.22
N HIS A 61 -11.95 5.62 -0.66
CA HIS A 61 -12.48 4.65 0.30
C HIS A 61 -14.01 4.72 0.29
N GLU A 62 -14.68 3.66 0.70
CA GLU A 62 -16.15 3.58 0.58
C GLU A 62 -16.92 4.49 1.55
N ASN A 63 -16.36 4.84 2.69
CA ASN A 63 -17.02 5.65 3.73
C ASN A 63 -15.97 6.31 4.62
N GLN A 64 -16.32 6.60 5.87
CA GLN A 64 -15.35 7.05 6.86
C GLN A 64 -14.31 5.96 7.15
N LEU A 65 -13.07 6.37 7.47
CA LEU A 65 -11.97 5.47 7.83
C LEU A 65 -12.39 4.57 9.01
N ASP A 66 -12.66 3.31 8.72
CA ASP A 66 -12.95 2.29 9.72
C ASP A 66 -11.72 1.40 9.89
N LEU A 67 -10.92 1.69 10.91
CA LEU A 67 -9.67 0.96 11.19
C LEU A 67 -9.88 -0.53 11.46
N THR A 68 -11.11 -0.95 11.78
CA THR A 68 -11.41 -2.38 12.01
C THR A 68 -11.47 -3.17 10.70
N LYS A 69 -11.78 -2.49 9.59
CA LYS A 69 -11.91 -3.06 8.25
C LYS A 69 -10.79 -2.64 7.31
N GLN A 70 -9.93 -1.71 7.75
CA GLN A 70 -8.86 -1.13 6.95
C GLN A 70 -7.62 -2.02 7.00
N THR A 71 -6.85 -1.96 5.91
CA THR A 71 -5.44 -2.35 5.85
C THR A 71 -4.58 -1.08 5.78
N ALA A 72 -3.27 -1.21 5.96
CA ALA A 72 -2.36 -0.06 5.90
C ALA A 72 -2.07 0.41 4.46
N ILE A 73 -3.14 0.57 3.69
CA ILE A 73 -3.13 1.01 2.30
C ILE A 73 -3.99 2.25 2.16
N CYS A 74 -3.47 3.26 1.44
CA CYS A 74 -4.22 4.45 1.04
C CYS A 74 -4.01 4.71 -0.43
N SER A 75 -5.09 4.85 -1.19
CA SER A 75 -5.06 5.23 -2.60
C SER A 75 -5.59 6.65 -2.76
N ILE A 76 -4.85 7.47 -3.52
CA ILE A 76 -5.19 8.86 -3.75
C ILE A 76 -5.01 9.25 -5.21
N ASN A 77 -5.60 10.38 -5.60
CA ASN A 77 -5.19 11.16 -6.76
C ASN A 77 -4.96 12.62 -6.38
N LEU A 78 -4.11 13.28 -7.14
CA LEU A 78 -3.90 14.72 -7.12
C LEU A 78 -4.68 15.31 -8.29
N GLU A 79 -5.82 15.94 -8.02
CA GLU A 79 -6.67 16.54 -9.04
C GLU A 79 -6.81 15.65 -10.30
N GLU A 80 -6.51 16.21 -11.48
CA GLU A 80 -6.57 15.52 -12.77
C GLU A 80 -5.21 14.93 -13.22
N TYR A 81 -4.18 14.96 -12.36
CA TYR A 81 -2.87 14.43 -12.74
C TYR A 81 -2.95 12.91 -12.91
N ASP A 82 -2.24 12.43 -13.94
CA ASP A 82 -2.05 11.01 -14.18
C ASP A 82 -1.29 10.35 -13.00
N SER A 83 -1.79 9.21 -12.55
CA SER A 83 -1.20 8.54 -11.38
C SER A 83 0.24 8.06 -11.59
N GLY A 84 0.63 7.76 -12.83
CA GLY A 84 2.01 7.41 -13.20
C GLY A 84 2.92 8.61 -13.01
N SER A 85 2.54 9.77 -13.54
CA SER A 85 3.29 11.02 -13.42
C SER A 85 3.52 11.40 -11.95
N VAL A 86 2.49 11.32 -11.11
CA VAL A 86 2.60 11.59 -9.66
C VAL A 86 3.55 10.60 -8.99
N SER A 87 3.47 9.31 -9.33
CA SER A 87 4.35 8.28 -8.78
C SER A 87 5.82 8.50 -9.20
N ASP A 88 6.06 8.93 -10.44
CA ASP A 88 7.39 9.22 -10.96
C ASP A 88 8.01 10.44 -10.27
N GLU A 89 7.23 11.51 -10.03
CA GLU A 89 7.67 12.69 -9.25
C GLU A 89 7.98 12.33 -7.80
N LEU A 90 7.13 11.54 -7.14
CA LEU A 90 7.38 11.04 -5.79
C LEU A 90 8.69 10.24 -5.70
N MET A 91 8.94 9.38 -6.69
CA MET A 91 10.18 8.60 -6.74
C MET A 91 11.39 9.47 -7.10
N GLY A 92 11.28 10.29 -8.15
CA GLY A 92 12.41 11.06 -8.68
C GLY A 92 12.90 12.15 -7.73
N ARG A 93 11.99 12.88 -7.09
CA ARG A 93 12.33 14.04 -6.23
C ARG A 93 12.47 13.70 -4.76
N PHE A 94 11.68 12.74 -4.27
CA PHE A 94 11.57 12.47 -2.83
C PHE A 94 11.99 11.05 -2.44
N GLN A 95 12.33 10.19 -3.42
CA GLN A 95 12.69 8.77 -3.22
C GLN A 95 11.59 7.96 -2.52
N ILE A 96 10.34 8.32 -2.80
CA ILE A 96 9.16 7.65 -2.26
C ILE A 96 8.61 6.70 -3.31
N GLN A 97 8.65 5.41 -2.99
CA GLN A 97 8.11 4.37 -3.86
C GLN A 97 6.61 4.19 -3.62
N THR A 98 5.82 4.31 -4.68
CA THR A 98 4.38 4.08 -4.68
C THR A 98 4.01 3.14 -5.82
N ARG A 99 2.79 2.70 -5.86
CA ARG A 99 2.26 1.99 -7.01
C ARG A 99 1.17 2.81 -7.68
N SER A 100 1.35 3.12 -8.96
CA SER A 100 0.38 3.81 -9.80
C SER A 100 -0.48 2.86 -10.65
N GLY A 101 -1.51 3.39 -11.28
CA GLY A 101 -2.36 2.71 -12.28
C GLY A 101 -3.49 1.89 -11.67
N ALA A 102 -3.86 0.81 -12.35
CA ALA A 102 -5.06 0.01 -12.06
C ALA A 102 -4.88 -1.03 -10.93
N HIS A 103 -3.69 -1.19 -10.36
CA HIS A 103 -3.38 -2.08 -9.21
C HIS A 103 -3.82 -3.56 -9.38
N CYS A 104 -4.02 -4.03 -10.61
CA CYS A 104 -4.64 -5.34 -10.93
C CYS A 104 -6.06 -5.48 -10.36
N ALA A 105 -6.78 -4.37 -10.19
CA ALA A 105 -8.11 -4.31 -9.57
C ALA A 105 -9.09 -3.51 -10.45
N PRO A 106 -9.38 -3.94 -11.70
CA PRO A 106 -10.18 -3.17 -12.65
C PRO A 106 -11.57 -2.81 -12.12
N LEU A 107 -12.23 -3.71 -11.40
CA LEU A 107 -13.56 -3.47 -10.85
C LEU A 107 -13.56 -2.36 -9.78
N VAL A 108 -12.48 -2.22 -9.01
CA VAL A 108 -12.32 -1.12 -8.05
C VAL A 108 -12.21 0.21 -8.79
N HIS A 109 -11.41 0.26 -9.86
CA HIS A 109 -11.25 1.46 -10.68
C HIS A 109 -12.53 1.82 -11.45
N GLU A 110 -13.29 0.82 -11.88
CA GLU A 110 -14.61 1.02 -12.47
C GLU A 110 -15.59 1.64 -11.45
N HIS A 111 -15.64 1.11 -10.24
CA HIS A 111 -16.48 1.60 -9.15
C HIS A 111 -16.18 3.05 -8.78
N PHE A 112 -14.90 3.42 -8.70
CA PHE A 112 -14.47 4.78 -8.35
C PHE A 112 -14.33 5.74 -9.55
N GLY A 113 -14.54 5.26 -10.79
CA GLY A 113 -14.42 6.07 -12.00
C GLY A 113 -12.99 6.51 -12.33
N THR A 114 -12.00 5.66 -12.00
CA THR A 114 -10.57 5.97 -12.15
C THR A 114 -9.84 5.05 -13.13
N ILE A 115 -10.57 4.46 -14.09
CA ILE A 115 -9.98 3.53 -15.06
C ILE A 115 -8.88 4.22 -15.88
N GLU A 116 -9.13 5.42 -16.37
CA GLU A 116 -8.19 6.16 -17.23
C GLU A 116 -7.06 6.80 -16.42
N GLN A 117 -7.39 7.45 -15.28
CA GLN A 117 -6.42 8.16 -14.46
C GLN A 117 -5.55 7.21 -13.60
N GLY A 118 -6.08 6.05 -13.23
CA GLY A 118 -5.49 5.20 -12.21
C GLY A 118 -5.58 5.81 -10.81
N MET A 119 -4.80 5.26 -9.88
CA MET A 119 -4.63 5.82 -8.53
C MET A 119 -3.17 5.67 -8.10
N VAL A 120 -2.71 6.53 -7.22
CA VAL A 120 -1.43 6.38 -6.52
C VAL A 120 -1.67 5.69 -5.18
N ARG A 121 -1.11 4.51 -4.99
CA ARG A 121 -1.27 3.69 -3.78
C ARG A 121 -0.05 3.76 -2.89
N PHE A 122 -0.27 4.18 -1.67
CA PHE A 122 0.68 4.05 -0.56
C PHE A 122 0.39 2.79 0.23
N SER A 123 1.43 2.06 0.62
CA SER A 123 1.33 0.85 1.42
C SER A 123 2.37 0.91 2.53
N PHE A 124 1.93 0.79 3.77
CA PHE A 124 2.81 0.86 4.95
C PHE A 124 2.93 -0.51 5.59
N GLY A 125 4.12 -0.88 5.99
CA GLY A 125 4.39 -2.12 6.70
C GLY A 125 4.87 -1.83 8.13
N HIS A 126 5.10 -2.89 8.89
CA HIS A 126 5.53 -2.81 10.28
C HIS A 126 6.89 -2.12 10.48
N GLU A 127 7.73 -2.08 9.45
CA GLU A 127 9.03 -1.38 9.50
C GLU A 127 8.93 0.11 9.13
N THR A 128 7.77 0.54 8.60
CA THR A 128 7.56 1.94 8.24
C THR A 128 7.60 2.82 9.47
N THR A 129 8.36 3.91 9.41
CA THR A 129 8.57 4.82 10.52
C THR A 129 7.70 6.08 10.42
N MET A 130 7.45 6.73 11.54
CA MET A 130 6.78 8.05 11.57
C MET A 130 7.55 9.14 10.82
N LYS A 131 8.88 9.01 10.73
CA LYS A 131 9.72 9.93 9.94
C LYS A 131 9.38 9.81 8.45
N GLU A 132 9.26 8.59 7.94
CA GLU A 132 8.87 8.33 6.56
C GLU A 132 7.45 8.80 6.28
N ILE A 133 6.49 8.53 7.16
CA ILE A 133 5.12 9.05 7.03
C ILE A 133 5.11 10.59 6.91
N ASN A 134 5.85 11.30 7.74
CA ASN A 134 5.93 12.76 7.66
C ASN A 134 6.62 13.23 6.36
N GLN A 135 7.65 12.51 5.89
CA GLN A 135 8.29 12.79 4.61
C GLN A 135 7.32 12.63 3.45
N ILE A 136 6.54 11.55 3.43
CA ILE A 136 5.53 11.30 2.39
C ILE A 136 4.47 12.40 2.39
N ILE A 137 3.95 12.78 3.56
CA ILE A 137 2.94 13.84 3.67
C ILE A 137 3.47 15.17 3.14
N ASN A 138 4.72 15.53 3.47
CA ASN A 138 5.32 16.76 2.97
C ASN A 138 5.54 16.72 1.46
N ALA A 139 5.97 15.58 0.90
CA ALA A 139 6.15 15.41 -0.53
C ALA A 139 4.83 15.53 -1.29
N VAL A 140 3.77 14.85 -0.83
CA VAL A 140 2.43 14.95 -1.43
C VAL A 140 1.89 16.37 -1.34
N LYS A 141 2.10 17.06 -0.22
CA LYS A 141 1.72 18.47 -0.07
C LYS A 141 2.46 19.37 -1.07
N THR A 142 3.77 19.17 -1.22
CA THR A 142 4.56 19.94 -2.20
C THR A 142 4.03 19.76 -3.62
N LEU A 143 3.73 18.53 -4.03
CA LEU A 143 3.20 18.26 -5.36
C LEU A 143 1.78 18.83 -5.56
N ALA A 144 0.99 18.91 -4.52
CA ALA A 144 -0.37 19.46 -4.60
C ALA A 144 -0.42 21.00 -4.61
N GLU A 145 0.69 21.66 -4.25
CA GLU A 145 0.83 23.13 -4.25
C GLU A 145 1.49 23.66 -5.54
N GLU A 146 1.95 22.81 -6.45
CA GLU A 146 2.56 23.14 -7.75
C GLU A 146 1.53 23.19 -8.87
#